data_de61cdf451ac5cd4756b42cf1bf05c45
#
_entry.id   de61cdf451ac5cd4756b42cf1bf05c45
#
_cell.length_a   1.000
_cell.length_b   1.000
_cell.length_c   1.000
_cell.angle_alpha   90.00
_cell.angle_beta   90.00
_cell.angle_gamma   90.00
#
_symmetry.space_group_name_H-M   'P 1'
#
loop_
_entity.id
_entity.type
_entity.pdbx_description
1 polymer ?
#
loop_
_entity_poly.entity_id
_entity_poly.type
_entity_poly.pdbx_seq_one_letter_code
_entity_poly.pdbx_strand_id
1 'polypeptide(L)'
;MQDRILVFAAIVATACFVIAASAQAGGVQPTKGQSAEQMQKDMTECQSLASQSSGFNPAAPPPPVASAPLQVGGRLKGAAVAGAAGAAAAEVRGQQRGGELYDQASDDVKQEYRQNQAKSAAAAGAVVGGAKQRQDRRATRGAEQQQAAQTESQAAAYDQANQGCLLGRGYTITP
;
A
#
# COMPACT_ATOMS: atom_id res chain seq x y z
N MET A 1 25.78 1.82 60.69
CA MET A 1 24.86 2.16 59.60
C MET A 1 25.38 1.73 58.22
N GLN A 2 26.68 1.58 58.02
CA GLN A 2 27.28 1.16 56.73
C GLN A 2 27.04 -0.32 56.39
N ASP A 3 27.00 -1.21 57.36
CA ASP A 3 26.83 -2.65 57.11
C ASP A 3 25.44 -3.06 56.61
N ARG A 4 24.41 -2.26 56.93
CA ARG A 4 23.06 -2.50 56.44
C ARG A 4 22.87 -2.11 54.96
N ILE A 5 23.66 -1.19 54.46
CA ILE A 5 23.60 -0.73 53.05
C ILE A 5 24.27 -1.77 52.14
N LEU A 6 25.35 -2.41 52.60
CA LEU A 6 26.03 -3.44 51.81
C LEU A 6 25.22 -4.73 51.67
N VAL A 7 24.43 -5.10 52.68
CA VAL A 7 23.55 -6.27 52.61
C VAL A 7 22.38 -6.06 51.63
N PHE A 8 21.82 -4.85 51.59
CA PHE A 8 20.76 -4.52 50.60
C PHE A 8 21.28 -4.47 49.15
N ALA A 9 22.51 -4.00 48.94
CA ALA A 9 23.13 -3.97 47.61
C ALA A 9 23.42 -5.38 47.06
N ALA A 10 23.77 -6.33 47.95
CA ALA A 10 24.03 -7.71 47.55
C ALA A 10 22.71 -8.48 47.16
N ILE A 11 21.59 -8.17 47.82
CA ILE A 11 20.29 -8.81 47.52
C ILE A 11 19.68 -8.31 46.21
N VAL A 12 19.87 -7.04 45.85
CA VAL A 12 19.37 -6.47 44.60
C VAL A 12 20.16 -7.00 43.39
N ALA A 13 21.47 -7.24 43.53
CA ALA A 13 22.30 -7.78 42.46
C ALA A 13 21.97 -9.25 42.09
N THR A 14 21.47 -10.04 43.05
CA THR A 14 21.11 -11.45 42.82
C THR A 14 19.70 -11.60 42.21
N ALA A 15 18.81 -10.61 42.36
CA ALA A 15 17.47 -10.66 41.82
C ALA A 15 17.37 -10.30 40.30
N CYS A 16 18.38 -9.64 39.73
CA CYS A 16 18.40 -9.29 38.32
C CYS A 16 18.86 -10.42 37.37
N PHE A 17 19.34 -11.54 37.91
CA PHE A 17 19.90 -12.61 37.05
C PHE A 17 18.92 -13.74 36.69
N VAL A 18 17.67 -13.70 37.15
CA VAL A 18 16.69 -14.78 36.97
C VAL A 18 15.58 -14.43 35.99
N ILE A 19 15.55 -13.24 35.37
CA ILE A 19 14.51 -12.85 34.39
C ILE A 19 15.06 -12.83 32.94
N ALA A 20 16.04 -13.68 32.66
CA ALA A 20 16.46 -13.95 31.29
C ALA A 20 16.03 -15.38 30.86
N ALA A 21 14.81 -15.78 31.21
CA ALA A 21 14.25 -17.04 30.76
C ALA A 21 12.92 -16.80 30.08
N SER A 22 12.95 -17.03 28.79
CA SER A 22 11.81 -17.45 27.94
C SER A 22 10.75 -16.43 27.59
N ALA A 23 11.10 -15.54 26.66
CA ALA A 23 10.19 -15.29 25.56
C ALA A 23 10.46 -16.36 24.48
N GLN A 24 10.06 -17.59 24.69
CA GLN A 24 10.02 -18.62 23.66
C GLN A 24 8.68 -18.50 22.94
N ALA A 25 8.57 -17.54 22.06
CA ALA A 25 7.62 -17.57 20.98
C ALA A 25 7.87 -18.85 20.15
N GLY A 26 6.86 -19.69 19.98
CA GLY A 26 6.82 -20.82 19.07
C GLY A 26 8.13 -21.60 18.91
N GLY A 27 8.44 -22.52 19.81
CA GLY A 27 9.74 -23.17 19.82
C GLY A 27 9.85 -24.34 18.84
N VAL A 28 10.84 -24.31 17.96
CA VAL A 28 11.28 -25.50 17.24
C VAL A 28 12.07 -26.37 18.22
N GLN A 29 11.58 -27.61 18.48
CA GLN A 29 12.22 -28.52 19.41
C GLN A 29 12.69 -29.81 18.68
N PRO A 30 13.93 -30.26 18.91
CA PRO A 30 14.43 -31.49 18.30
C PRO A 30 13.81 -32.71 18.99
N THR A 31 13.30 -33.69 18.20
CA THR A 31 12.75 -34.94 18.72
C THR A 31 13.72 -36.10 18.63
N LYS A 32 14.82 -35.95 17.89
CA LYS A 32 15.81 -37.02 17.66
C LYS A 32 17.16 -36.73 18.29
N GLY A 33 17.26 -35.81 19.24
CA GLY A 33 18.51 -35.48 19.92
C GLY A 33 19.51 -34.68 19.06
N GLN A 34 19.02 -33.92 18.07
CA GLN A 34 19.87 -33.05 17.24
C GLN A 34 20.57 -31.98 18.09
N SER A 35 21.83 -31.67 17.77
CA SER A 35 22.57 -30.60 18.44
C SER A 35 22.03 -29.23 18.05
N ALA A 36 22.38 -28.19 18.86
CA ALA A 36 21.97 -26.82 18.57
C ALA A 36 22.55 -26.34 17.21
N GLU A 37 23.77 -26.72 16.87
CA GLU A 37 24.39 -26.38 15.58
C GLU A 37 23.68 -27.04 14.43
N GLN A 38 23.31 -28.33 14.57
CA GLN A 38 22.53 -29.05 13.55
C GLN A 38 21.16 -28.40 13.37
N MET A 39 20.50 -27.99 14.46
CA MET A 39 19.21 -27.31 14.40
C MET A 39 19.31 -25.98 13.64
N GLN A 40 20.34 -25.16 13.89
CA GLN A 40 20.52 -23.90 13.15
C GLN A 40 20.75 -24.13 11.65
N LYS A 41 21.55 -25.14 11.31
CA LYS A 41 21.80 -25.52 9.92
C LYS A 41 20.50 -25.96 9.23
N ASP A 42 19.76 -26.85 9.87
CA ASP A 42 18.49 -27.37 9.36
C ASP A 42 17.44 -26.26 9.20
N MET A 43 17.36 -25.33 10.15
CA MET A 43 16.48 -24.16 10.05
C MET A 43 16.85 -23.28 8.86
N THR A 44 18.14 -22.99 8.66
CA THR A 44 18.60 -22.14 7.55
C THR A 44 18.33 -22.80 6.19
N GLU A 45 18.57 -24.11 6.08
CA GLU A 45 18.29 -24.87 4.86
C GLU A 45 16.77 -24.94 4.56
N CYS A 46 15.94 -25.17 5.58
CA CYS A 46 14.49 -25.19 5.41
C CYS A 46 13.93 -23.83 5.03
N GLN A 47 14.44 -22.73 5.61
CA GLN A 47 14.09 -21.36 5.21
C GLN A 47 14.47 -21.08 3.75
N SER A 48 15.65 -21.50 3.34
CA SER A 48 16.12 -21.36 1.95
C SER A 48 15.21 -22.11 0.97
N LEU A 49 14.88 -23.37 1.26
CA LEU A 49 13.96 -24.17 0.46
C LEU A 49 12.56 -23.57 0.40
N ALA A 50 12.05 -23.07 1.54
CA ALA A 50 10.76 -22.42 1.62
C ALA A 50 10.72 -21.13 0.80
N SER A 51 11.78 -20.32 0.83
CA SER A 51 11.89 -19.11 0.00
C SER A 51 11.91 -19.44 -1.49
N GLN A 52 12.63 -20.49 -1.89
CA GLN A 52 12.69 -20.92 -3.29
C GLN A 52 11.35 -21.45 -3.80
N SER A 53 10.62 -22.19 -2.96
CA SER A 53 9.35 -22.80 -3.37
C SER A 53 8.17 -21.81 -3.38
N SER A 54 8.15 -20.85 -2.45
CA SER A 54 7.06 -19.85 -2.32
C SER A 54 7.29 -18.56 -3.09
N GLY A 55 8.57 -18.27 -3.43
CA GLY A 55 8.98 -16.97 -3.95
C GLY A 55 8.92 -15.85 -2.89
N PHE A 56 8.65 -16.19 -1.62
CA PHE A 56 8.59 -15.24 -0.51
C PHE A 56 9.92 -15.17 0.24
N ASN A 57 10.41 -13.96 0.47
CA ASN A 57 11.60 -13.74 1.30
C ASN A 57 11.22 -12.90 2.52
N PRO A 58 11.17 -13.47 3.74
CA PRO A 58 10.80 -12.74 4.95
C PRO A 58 11.78 -11.62 5.31
N ALA A 59 13.03 -11.66 4.81
CA ALA A 59 14.02 -10.61 5.04
C ALA A 59 13.96 -9.48 4.01
N ALA A 60 13.20 -9.63 2.93
CA ALA A 60 13.04 -8.59 1.92
C ALA A 60 12.00 -7.54 2.37
N PRO A 61 12.25 -6.25 2.11
CA PRO A 61 11.22 -5.25 2.31
C PRO A 61 10.00 -5.56 1.42
N PRO A 62 8.77 -5.26 1.87
CA PRO A 62 7.60 -5.43 1.03
C PRO A 62 7.78 -4.73 -0.30
N PRO A 63 7.37 -5.35 -1.42
CA PRO A 63 7.48 -4.70 -2.73
C PRO A 63 6.71 -3.37 -2.71
N PRO A 64 7.28 -2.29 -3.27
CA PRO A 64 6.61 -1.00 -3.29
C PRO A 64 5.28 -1.14 -4.02
N VAL A 65 4.20 -0.77 -3.34
CA VAL A 65 2.88 -0.68 -3.98
C VAL A 65 2.99 0.39 -5.06
N ALA A 66 2.73 0.04 -6.30
CA ALA A 66 2.66 0.99 -7.39
C ALA A 66 1.43 1.91 -7.17
N SER A 67 1.58 2.85 -6.25
CA SER A 67 0.58 3.88 -5.99
C SER A 67 0.55 4.77 -7.23
N ALA A 68 -0.51 4.70 -8.02
CA ALA A 68 -0.74 5.70 -9.05
C ALA A 68 -0.73 7.08 -8.38
N PRO A 69 0.00 8.06 -8.93
CA PRO A 69 0.09 9.39 -8.33
C PRO A 69 -1.32 9.92 -8.11
N LEU A 70 -1.64 10.27 -6.87
CA LEU A 70 -2.93 10.84 -6.50
C LEU A 70 -3.13 12.12 -7.33
N GLN A 71 -3.97 12.08 -8.33
CA GLN A 71 -4.32 13.24 -9.12
C GLN A 71 -5.17 14.19 -8.25
N VAL A 72 -4.47 15.09 -7.55
CA VAL A 72 -5.11 16.15 -6.77
C VAL A 72 -5.70 17.16 -7.75
N GLY A 73 -6.96 17.57 -7.49
CA GLY A 73 -7.59 18.60 -8.33
C GLY A 73 -8.28 18.11 -9.59
N GLY A 74 -8.65 16.84 -9.69
CA GLY A 74 -9.35 16.29 -10.86
C GLY A 74 -10.59 17.10 -11.28
N ARG A 75 -11.33 17.65 -10.32
CA ARG A 75 -12.47 18.55 -10.59
C ARG A 75 -12.02 19.87 -11.19
N LEU A 76 -10.99 20.51 -10.63
CA LEU A 76 -10.46 21.78 -11.13
C LEU A 76 -9.85 21.60 -12.51
N LYS A 77 -9.07 20.55 -12.72
CA LYS A 77 -8.49 20.23 -14.03
C LYS A 77 -9.58 19.94 -15.07
N GLY A 78 -10.58 19.14 -14.71
CA GLY A 78 -11.72 18.85 -15.58
C GLY A 78 -12.51 20.10 -15.92
N ALA A 79 -12.76 21.00 -14.94
CA ALA A 79 -13.47 22.24 -15.15
C ALA A 79 -12.66 23.20 -16.05
N ALA A 80 -11.36 23.35 -15.83
CA ALA A 80 -10.50 24.23 -16.62
C ALA A 80 -10.42 23.76 -18.09
N VAL A 81 -10.16 22.48 -18.32
CA VAL A 81 -10.07 21.92 -19.68
C VAL A 81 -11.42 22.01 -20.40
N ALA A 82 -12.52 21.64 -19.74
CA ALA A 82 -13.84 21.70 -20.36
C ALA A 82 -14.34 23.13 -20.55
N GLY A 83 -14.02 24.05 -19.62
CA GLY A 83 -14.34 25.48 -19.76
C GLY A 83 -13.63 26.12 -20.96
N ALA A 84 -12.34 25.86 -21.12
CA ALA A 84 -11.58 26.34 -22.28
C ALA A 84 -12.13 25.75 -23.59
N ALA A 85 -12.40 24.46 -23.64
CA ALA A 85 -12.99 23.82 -24.80
C ALA A 85 -14.42 24.33 -25.08
N GLY A 86 -15.21 24.60 -24.03
CA GLY A 86 -16.56 25.17 -24.15
C GLY A 86 -16.56 26.58 -24.72
N ALA A 87 -15.61 27.43 -24.33
CA ALA A 87 -15.43 28.76 -24.90
C ALA A 87 -15.07 28.71 -26.40
N ALA A 88 -14.14 27.84 -26.79
CA ALA A 88 -13.74 27.65 -28.19
C ALA A 88 -14.91 27.08 -29.03
N ALA A 89 -15.63 26.11 -28.50
CA ALA A 89 -16.79 25.54 -29.18
C ALA A 89 -17.97 26.51 -29.30
N ALA A 90 -18.10 27.47 -28.40
CA ALA A 90 -19.13 28.50 -28.46
C ALA A 90 -19.00 29.38 -29.70
N GLU A 91 -17.77 29.74 -30.08
CA GLU A 91 -17.51 30.52 -31.28
C GLU A 91 -18.02 29.80 -32.52
N VAL A 92 -17.60 28.56 -32.70
CA VAL A 92 -18.02 27.72 -33.84
C VAL A 92 -19.54 27.53 -33.87
N ARG A 93 -20.15 27.30 -32.70
CA ARG A 93 -21.63 27.13 -32.62
C ARG A 93 -22.36 28.44 -32.86
N GLY A 94 -21.83 29.58 -32.43
CA GLY A 94 -22.37 30.90 -32.68
C GLY A 94 -22.46 31.17 -34.18
N GLN A 95 -21.36 30.92 -34.88
CA GLN A 95 -21.30 31.07 -36.35
C GLN A 95 -22.25 30.08 -37.08
N GLN A 96 -22.28 28.81 -36.67
CA GLN A 96 -23.10 27.79 -37.30
C GLN A 96 -24.63 27.98 -37.10
N ARG A 97 -25.05 28.46 -35.93
CA ARG A 97 -26.46 28.58 -35.56
C ARG A 97 -26.99 30.01 -35.71
N GLY A 98 -26.17 31.00 -35.47
CA GLY A 98 -26.51 32.41 -35.49
C GLY A 98 -26.29 33.06 -36.88
N GLY A 99 -25.37 32.51 -37.67
CA GLY A 99 -25.03 33.07 -38.97
C GLY A 99 -24.73 34.57 -38.92
N GLU A 100 -25.32 35.33 -39.85
CA GLU A 100 -25.18 36.79 -39.95
C GLU A 100 -25.57 37.54 -38.66
N LEU A 101 -26.58 37.05 -37.90
CA LEU A 101 -26.99 37.65 -36.64
C LEU A 101 -25.92 37.58 -35.57
N TYR A 102 -25.17 36.47 -35.54
CA TYR A 102 -24.06 36.35 -34.61
C TYR A 102 -22.89 37.26 -35.04
N ASP A 103 -22.62 37.37 -36.31
CA ASP A 103 -21.54 38.22 -36.81
C ASP A 103 -21.82 39.72 -36.58
N GLN A 104 -23.10 40.13 -36.65
CA GLN A 104 -23.57 41.51 -36.36
C GLN A 104 -23.70 41.81 -34.90
N ALA A 105 -23.68 40.80 -34.02
CA ALA A 105 -23.74 41.04 -32.56
C ALA A 105 -22.50 41.78 -32.06
N SER A 106 -22.71 42.63 -31.03
CA SER A 106 -21.58 43.32 -30.39
C SER A 106 -20.64 42.36 -29.72
N ASP A 107 -19.37 42.76 -29.57
CA ASP A 107 -18.32 41.92 -28.91
C ASP A 107 -18.72 41.56 -27.49
N ASP A 108 -19.44 42.42 -26.75
CA ASP A 108 -19.90 42.11 -25.43
C ASP A 108 -20.89 40.95 -25.40
N VAL A 109 -21.84 40.91 -26.34
CA VAL A 109 -22.84 39.84 -26.46
C VAL A 109 -22.15 38.51 -26.85
N LYS A 110 -21.17 38.56 -27.76
CA LYS A 110 -20.39 37.40 -28.12
C LYS A 110 -19.55 36.88 -26.96
N GLN A 111 -18.98 37.77 -26.16
CA GLN A 111 -18.21 37.44 -24.99
C GLN A 111 -19.07 36.84 -23.89
N GLU A 112 -20.24 37.41 -23.62
CA GLU A 112 -21.19 36.83 -22.65
C GLU A 112 -21.63 35.43 -23.07
N TYR A 113 -21.97 35.23 -24.32
CA TYR A 113 -22.31 33.90 -24.85
C TYR A 113 -21.17 32.89 -24.63
N ARG A 114 -19.93 33.26 -24.97
CA ARG A 114 -18.75 32.41 -24.76
C ARG A 114 -18.53 32.09 -23.28
N GLN A 115 -18.67 33.08 -22.38
CA GLN A 115 -18.54 32.87 -20.94
C GLN A 115 -19.61 31.94 -20.40
N ASN A 116 -20.86 32.05 -20.83
CA ASN A 116 -21.95 31.20 -20.39
C ASN A 116 -21.75 29.75 -20.86
N GLN A 117 -21.28 29.56 -22.08
CA GLN A 117 -20.92 28.22 -22.59
C GLN A 117 -19.71 27.66 -21.87
N ALA A 118 -18.70 28.48 -21.57
CA ALA A 118 -17.53 28.06 -20.79
C ALA A 118 -17.91 27.64 -19.36
N LYS A 119 -18.78 28.38 -18.68
CA LYS A 119 -19.27 28.06 -17.33
C LYS A 119 -20.03 26.72 -17.31
N SER A 120 -20.94 26.51 -18.27
CA SER A 120 -21.70 25.27 -18.35
C SER A 120 -20.81 24.06 -18.66
N ALA A 121 -19.85 24.22 -19.58
CA ALA A 121 -18.86 23.19 -19.90
C ALA A 121 -17.92 22.90 -18.74
N ALA A 122 -17.48 23.93 -18.02
CA ALA A 122 -16.65 23.79 -16.81
C ALA A 122 -17.38 23.01 -15.71
N ALA A 123 -18.66 23.28 -15.49
CA ALA A 123 -19.48 22.53 -14.53
C ALA A 123 -19.56 21.04 -14.89
N ALA A 124 -19.84 20.72 -16.15
CA ALA A 124 -19.84 19.34 -16.64
C ALA A 124 -18.46 18.67 -16.51
N GLY A 125 -17.40 19.39 -16.87
CA GLY A 125 -16.02 18.92 -16.75
C GLY A 125 -15.59 18.64 -15.30
N ALA A 126 -16.07 19.45 -14.34
CA ALA A 126 -15.83 19.22 -12.92
C ALA A 126 -16.46 17.88 -12.45
N VAL A 127 -17.65 17.56 -12.91
CA VAL A 127 -18.34 16.30 -12.59
C VAL A 127 -17.57 15.12 -13.18
N VAL A 128 -17.21 15.17 -14.46
CA VAL A 128 -16.45 14.12 -15.13
C VAL A 128 -15.07 13.92 -14.50
N GLY A 129 -14.34 15.01 -14.27
CA GLY A 129 -13.02 14.97 -13.63
C GLY A 129 -13.08 14.39 -12.19
N GLY A 130 -14.15 14.73 -11.44
CA GLY A 130 -14.39 14.15 -10.13
C GLY A 130 -14.75 12.66 -10.17
N ALA A 131 -15.51 12.24 -11.18
CA ALA A 131 -15.84 10.83 -11.38
C ALA A 131 -14.59 10.00 -11.72
N LYS A 132 -13.78 10.47 -12.65
CA LYS A 132 -12.50 9.86 -13.01
C LYS A 132 -11.60 9.71 -11.81
N GLN A 133 -11.43 10.76 -11.01
CA GLN A 133 -10.61 10.72 -9.80
C GLN A 133 -11.09 9.64 -8.80
N ARG A 134 -12.42 9.45 -8.67
CA ARG A 134 -12.96 8.38 -7.83
C ARG A 134 -12.67 6.98 -8.40
N GLN A 135 -12.74 6.81 -9.72
CA GLN A 135 -12.39 5.55 -10.38
C GLN A 135 -10.91 5.22 -10.19
N ASP A 136 -10.02 6.19 -10.39
CA ASP A 136 -8.57 6.01 -10.21
C ASP A 136 -8.25 5.58 -8.77
N ARG A 137 -8.88 6.21 -7.77
CA ARG A 137 -8.71 5.81 -6.36
C ARG A 137 -9.22 4.40 -6.08
N ARG A 138 -10.32 3.97 -6.70
CA ARG A 138 -10.85 2.60 -6.56
C ARG A 138 -9.90 1.59 -7.20
N ALA A 139 -9.38 1.90 -8.39
CA ALA A 139 -8.42 1.05 -9.08
C ALA A 139 -7.13 0.88 -8.26
N THR A 140 -6.60 1.97 -7.70
CA THR A 140 -5.40 1.94 -6.83
C THR A 140 -5.65 1.04 -5.60
N ARG A 141 -6.76 1.24 -4.89
CA ARG A 141 -7.10 0.39 -3.74
C ARG A 141 -7.29 -1.08 -4.12
N GLY A 142 -7.89 -1.34 -5.27
CA GLY A 142 -8.04 -2.71 -5.78
C GLY A 142 -6.67 -3.38 -6.06
N ALA A 143 -5.74 -2.64 -6.65
CA ALA A 143 -4.38 -3.12 -6.89
C ALA A 143 -3.62 -3.37 -5.58
N GLU A 144 -3.74 -2.47 -4.59
CA GLU A 144 -3.15 -2.63 -3.26
C GLU A 144 -3.69 -3.88 -2.56
N GLN A 145 -4.99 -4.11 -2.60
CA GLN A 145 -5.61 -5.29 -2.01
C GLN A 145 -5.16 -6.59 -2.69
N GLN A 146 -5.07 -6.60 -4.02
CA GLN A 146 -4.58 -7.77 -4.75
C GLN A 146 -3.12 -8.07 -4.42
N GLN A 147 -2.27 -7.06 -4.34
CA GLN A 147 -0.88 -7.22 -3.97
C GLN A 147 -0.73 -7.73 -2.53
N ALA A 148 -1.50 -7.19 -1.58
CA ALA A 148 -1.53 -7.66 -0.21
C ALA A 148 -1.94 -9.15 -0.12
N ALA A 149 -3.01 -9.55 -0.82
CA ALA A 149 -3.47 -10.92 -0.86
C ALA A 149 -2.44 -11.88 -1.50
N GLN A 150 -1.74 -11.44 -2.54
CA GLN A 150 -0.65 -12.23 -3.13
C GLN A 150 0.52 -12.41 -2.14
N THR A 151 0.91 -11.34 -1.45
CA THR A 151 1.99 -11.41 -0.45
C THR A 151 1.60 -12.33 0.70
N GLU A 152 0.36 -12.25 1.19
CA GLU A 152 -0.16 -13.12 2.24
C GLU A 152 -0.18 -14.59 1.81
N SER A 153 -0.62 -14.89 0.59
CA SER A 153 -0.62 -16.25 0.07
C SER A 153 0.79 -16.82 -0.10
N GLN A 154 1.75 -16.01 -0.52
CA GLN A 154 3.16 -16.41 -0.63
C GLN A 154 3.77 -16.64 0.76
N ALA A 155 3.45 -15.78 1.74
CA ALA A 155 3.91 -15.96 3.12
C ALA A 155 3.34 -17.25 3.74
N ALA A 156 2.05 -17.54 3.54
CA ALA A 156 1.45 -18.78 3.99
C ALA A 156 2.08 -20.03 3.34
N ALA A 157 2.39 -19.96 2.04
CA ALA A 157 3.10 -21.04 1.33
C ALA A 157 4.53 -21.24 1.87
N TYR A 158 5.22 -20.13 2.20
CA TYR A 158 6.53 -20.18 2.84
C TYR A 158 6.45 -20.85 4.21
N ASP A 159 5.52 -20.46 5.05
CA ASP A 159 5.36 -21.05 6.38
C ASP A 159 5.04 -22.53 6.30
N GLN A 160 4.16 -22.93 5.40
CA GLN A 160 3.83 -24.34 5.18
C GLN A 160 5.05 -25.17 4.71
N ALA A 161 5.82 -24.65 3.76
CA ALA A 161 7.01 -25.32 3.24
C ALA A 161 8.10 -25.42 4.31
N ASN A 162 8.33 -24.35 5.08
CA ASN A 162 9.31 -24.32 6.17
C ASN A 162 8.94 -25.32 7.28
N GLN A 163 7.68 -25.30 7.71
CA GLN A 163 7.17 -26.23 8.71
C GLN A 163 7.25 -27.67 8.23
N GLY A 164 6.83 -27.95 7.00
CA GLY A 164 6.92 -29.30 6.42
C GLY A 164 8.36 -29.83 6.35
N CYS A 165 9.31 -28.98 5.99
CA CYS A 165 10.73 -29.33 5.97
C CYS A 165 11.24 -29.67 7.38
N LEU A 166 10.95 -28.85 8.38
CA LEU A 166 11.39 -29.04 9.76
C LEU A 166 10.76 -30.31 10.38
N LEU A 167 9.48 -30.54 10.16
CA LEU A 167 8.80 -31.76 10.61
C LEU A 167 9.43 -33.01 9.98
N GLY A 168 9.76 -32.97 8.67
CA GLY A 168 10.43 -34.08 7.96
C GLY A 168 11.82 -34.38 8.53
N ARG A 169 12.52 -33.39 9.08
CA ARG A 169 13.82 -33.54 9.75
C ARG A 169 13.72 -33.98 11.21
N GLY A 170 12.51 -34.07 11.77
CA GLY A 170 12.28 -34.52 13.14
C GLY A 170 12.34 -33.41 14.17
N TYR A 171 11.80 -32.27 13.83
CA TYR A 171 11.51 -31.18 14.77
C TYR A 171 10.01 -31.11 15.05
N THR A 172 9.63 -30.67 16.23
CA THR A 172 8.26 -30.29 16.57
C THR A 172 8.17 -28.77 16.63
N ILE A 173 7.07 -28.24 16.13
CA ILE A 173 6.78 -26.80 16.13
C ILE A 173 5.60 -26.59 17.07
N THR A 174 5.83 -25.87 18.16
CA THR A 174 4.76 -25.43 19.07
C THR A 174 4.32 -24.04 18.66
N PRO A 175 3.01 -23.81 18.42
CA PRO A 175 2.45 -22.48 18.10
C PRO A 175 2.61 -21.47 19.22
#